data_a5d3174da835c28dfbb136cbf26f6244
#
_entry.id   a5d3174da835c28dfbb136cbf26f6244
#
_cell.length_a   1.000
_cell.length_b   1.000
_cell.length_c   1.000
_cell.angle_alpha   90.00
_cell.angle_beta   90.00
_cell.angle_gamma   90.00
#
_symmetry.space_group_name_H-M   'P 1'
#
loop_
_entity.id
_entity.type
_entity.pdbx_description
1 polymer ?
#
loop_
_entity_poly.entity_id
_entity_poly.type
_entity_poly.pdbx_seq_one_letter_code
_entity_poly.pdbx_strand_id
1 'polypeptide(L)'
;ICLALPLPGDEVQQNWTHFVRIGAYGLSPTNANAITVDARASNVFGIEVDNDIPGRYESFLEPTEKLAAIRRVAQKTHEAGNKAFVYIAGTECITANADKAAHSVVKDHPDWLQRKITGEPAVFTGGAAFWIREGDEDVWISPYATPWRKIYMERVRQIAATGIDGIYVDIPYWMTHFDGWEDTWASFDDFTVAAFRASTGLDARNDLKLGNFTDPSFRKWIDFRIATFTDFMREIRENARKVNPSIMVIPEIYPGIEQEAVRVGADVYELYAVVDAIAHEY
;
A
#
# COMPACT_ATOMS: atom_id res chain seq x y z
N ILE A 1 22.09 -19.11 24.29
CA ILE A 1 21.30 -19.14 23.01
C ILE A 1 21.24 -20.61 22.62
N CYS A 2 20.08 -21.29 22.89
CA CYS A 2 19.80 -22.63 22.38
C CYS A 2 19.30 -22.50 20.95
N LEU A 3 20.11 -22.87 19.98
CA LEU A 3 19.69 -23.14 18.62
C LEU A 3 18.90 -24.46 18.63
N ALA A 4 17.59 -24.43 18.52
CA ALA A 4 16.80 -25.61 18.25
C ALA A 4 17.10 -26.07 16.81
N LEU A 5 17.65 -27.26 16.66
CA LEU A 5 17.83 -27.90 15.36
C LEU A 5 16.43 -28.29 14.84
N PRO A 6 16.10 -28.04 13.57
CA PRO A 6 14.83 -28.46 13.00
C PRO A 6 14.73 -29.97 13.00
N LEU A 7 13.53 -30.47 13.33
CA LEU A 7 13.21 -31.89 13.24
C LEU A 7 13.21 -32.34 11.77
N PRO A 8 13.65 -33.56 11.43
CA PRO A 8 13.62 -34.07 10.06
C PRO A 8 12.17 -34.26 9.61
N GLY A 9 11.72 -33.43 8.67
CA GLY A 9 10.37 -33.46 8.13
C GLY A 9 9.72 -32.10 7.90
N ASP A 10 10.14 -31.07 8.63
CA ASP A 10 9.74 -29.70 8.34
C ASP A 10 10.76 -29.09 7.36
N GLU A 11 10.46 -29.12 6.08
CA GLU A 11 11.00 -28.10 5.17
C GLU A 11 10.48 -26.76 5.64
N VAL A 12 11.19 -26.15 6.58
CA VAL A 12 11.03 -24.72 6.90
C VAL A 12 11.33 -24.01 5.60
N GLN A 13 10.31 -23.59 4.88
CA GLN A 13 10.46 -22.76 3.72
C GLN A 13 11.18 -21.50 4.20
N GLN A 14 12.52 -21.48 4.00
CA GLN A 14 13.33 -20.36 4.48
C GLN A 14 12.77 -19.11 3.86
N ASN A 15 12.36 -18.16 4.69
CA ASN A 15 11.93 -16.87 4.21
C ASN A 15 13.13 -16.19 3.53
N TRP A 16 13.19 -16.30 2.21
CA TRP A 16 14.30 -15.81 1.39
C TRP A 16 14.58 -14.32 1.58
N THR A 17 13.58 -13.53 1.98
CA THR A 17 13.73 -12.08 2.20
C THR A 17 14.67 -11.74 3.38
N HIS A 18 14.89 -12.66 4.31
CA HIS A 18 15.82 -12.44 5.42
C HIS A 18 17.29 -12.48 5.02
N PHE A 19 17.61 -13.01 3.85
CA PHE A 19 19.00 -13.33 3.47
C PHE A 19 19.42 -12.70 2.14
N VAL A 20 18.53 -11.95 1.49
CA VAL A 20 18.75 -11.53 0.12
C VAL A 20 18.85 -10.03 -0.04
N ARG A 21 19.68 -9.64 -0.95
CA ARG A 21 19.80 -8.29 -1.42
C ARG A 21 18.67 -8.01 -2.42
N ILE A 22 17.93 -6.95 -2.19
CA ILE A 22 16.82 -6.48 -3.02
C ILE A 22 17.27 -5.25 -3.79
N GLY A 23 16.88 -5.16 -5.07
CA GLY A 23 17.09 -3.99 -5.91
C GLY A 23 15.80 -3.56 -6.59
N ALA A 24 15.54 -2.26 -6.62
CA ALA A 24 14.36 -1.66 -7.24
C ALA A 24 14.63 -1.26 -8.70
N TYR A 25 13.68 -1.54 -9.57
CA TYR A 25 13.78 -1.33 -11.02
C TYR A 25 12.47 -0.76 -11.59
N GLY A 26 12.57 0.28 -12.39
CA GLY A 26 11.42 0.75 -13.17
C GLY A 26 10.98 -0.30 -14.20
N LEU A 27 9.71 -0.68 -14.20
CA LEU A 27 9.16 -1.66 -15.13
C LEU A 27 8.53 -1.00 -16.36
N SER A 28 8.90 -1.51 -17.54
CA SER A 28 8.25 -1.16 -18.81
C SER A 28 7.78 -2.42 -19.54
N PRO A 29 6.93 -2.29 -20.58
CA PRO A 29 6.44 -3.45 -21.34
C PRO A 29 7.55 -4.33 -21.95
N THR A 30 8.78 -3.81 -22.11
CA THR A 30 9.83 -4.47 -22.90
C THR A 30 11.14 -4.72 -22.15
N ASN A 31 11.31 -4.22 -20.92
CA ASN A 31 12.62 -4.23 -20.26
C ASN A 31 12.87 -5.40 -19.27
N ALA A 32 11.98 -6.37 -19.16
CA ALA A 32 12.13 -7.51 -18.23
C ALA A 32 13.48 -8.22 -18.32
N ASN A 33 14.00 -8.44 -19.55
CA ASN A 33 15.31 -9.02 -19.77
C ASN A 33 16.44 -8.13 -19.24
N ALA A 34 16.39 -6.83 -19.52
CA ALA A 34 17.42 -5.88 -19.08
C ALA A 34 17.49 -5.83 -17.55
N ILE A 35 16.33 -5.78 -16.87
CA ILE A 35 16.23 -5.83 -15.41
C ILE A 35 16.91 -7.09 -14.88
N THR A 36 16.62 -8.27 -15.43
CA THR A 36 17.17 -9.53 -14.95
C THR A 36 18.70 -9.61 -15.16
N VAL A 37 19.20 -9.10 -16.29
CA VAL A 37 20.65 -9.04 -16.58
C VAL A 37 21.36 -8.11 -15.58
N ASP A 38 20.81 -6.92 -15.36
CA ASP A 38 21.37 -5.93 -14.41
C ASP A 38 21.34 -6.45 -12.97
N ALA A 39 20.24 -7.06 -12.54
CA ALA A 39 20.13 -7.66 -11.21
C ALA A 39 21.21 -8.73 -10.96
N ARG A 40 21.50 -9.57 -11.94
CA ARG A 40 22.58 -10.56 -11.85
C ARG A 40 23.94 -9.91 -11.79
N ALA A 41 24.21 -8.92 -12.63
CA ALA A 41 25.48 -8.19 -12.62
C ALA A 41 25.72 -7.46 -11.29
N SER A 42 24.67 -6.98 -10.68
CA SER A 42 24.69 -6.26 -9.38
C SER A 42 24.58 -7.20 -8.16
N ASN A 43 24.57 -8.52 -8.38
CA ASN A 43 24.40 -9.52 -7.31
C ASN A 43 23.12 -9.26 -6.47
N VAL A 44 22.02 -8.94 -7.15
CA VAL A 44 20.69 -8.78 -6.57
C VAL A 44 19.92 -10.07 -6.76
N PHE A 45 19.31 -10.58 -5.69
CA PHE A 45 18.49 -11.80 -5.74
C PHE A 45 17.00 -11.45 -5.83
N GLY A 46 16.52 -10.52 -5.02
CA GLY A 46 15.15 -10.03 -5.04
C GLY A 46 15.02 -8.84 -5.98
N ILE A 47 14.21 -8.97 -7.02
CA ILE A 47 13.95 -7.92 -8.02
C ILE A 47 12.61 -7.28 -7.68
N GLU A 48 12.65 -6.05 -7.21
CA GLU A 48 11.46 -5.24 -7.04
C GLU A 48 11.21 -4.41 -8.28
N VAL A 49 9.98 -4.40 -8.75
CA VAL A 49 9.58 -3.59 -9.90
C VAL A 49 8.47 -2.63 -9.52
N ASP A 50 8.65 -1.37 -9.88
CA ASP A 50 7.61 -0.35 -9.81
C ASP A 50 6.57 -0.62 -10.90
N ASN A 51 5.31 -0.64 -10.49
CA ASN A 51 4.23 -0.97 -11.39
C ASN A 51 2.95 -0.20 -11.06
N ASP A 52 2.84 0.95 -11.06
CA ASP A 52 1.67 1.85 -10.95
C ASP A 52 0.23 1.26 -10.81
N ILE A 53 0.06 -0.01 -10.54
CA ILE A 53 -1.24 -0.62 -10.19
C ILE A 53 -1.26 -0.84 -8.67
N PRO A 54 -2.20 -0.26 -7.92
CA PRO A 54 -3.29 0.66 -8.27
C PRO A 54 -2.95 2.15 -8.12
N GLY A 55 -1.68 2.51 -7.96
CA GLY A 55 -1.20 3.88 -7.70
C GLY A 55 -1.34 4.87 -8.86
N ARG A 56 -1.71 4.42 -10.06
CA ARG A 56 -2.03 5.28 -11.21
C ARG A 56 -3.46 5.02 -11.67
N TYR A 57 -4.25 6.09 -11.80
CA TYR A 57 -5.68 5.93 -12.06
C TYR A 57 -5.99 5.27 -13.40
N GLU A 58 -5.24 5.57 -14.46
CA GLU A 58 -5.39 4.90 -15.74
C GLU A 58 -5.14 3.38 -15.66
N SER A 59 -4.11 2.97 -14.90
CA SER A 59 -3.82 1.55 -14.70
C SER A 59 -4.77 0.90 -13.70
N PHE A 60 -5.31 1.66 -12.75
CA PHE A 60 -6.39 1.21 -11.88
C PHE A 60 -7.65 0.88 -12.69
N LEU A 61 -7.99 1.70 -13.67
CA LEU A 61 -9.12 1.46 -14.58
C LEU A 61 -8.84 0.31 -15.56
N GLU A 62 -7.68 0.34 -16.23
CA GLU A 62 -7.31 -0.61 -17.28
C GLU A 62 -5.89 -1.21 -17.04
N PRO A 63 -5.79 -2.31 -16.27
CA PRO A 63 -4.50 -2.85 -15.84
C PRO A 63 -3.82 -3.79 -16.85
N THR A 64 -4.42 -4.11 -17.97
CA THR A 64 -4.02 -5.24 -18.85
C THR A 64 -2.57 -5.18 -19.27
N GLU A 65 -2.08 -4.03 -19.72
CA GLU A 65 -0.70 -3.86 -20.17
C GLU A 65 0.30 -4.02 -19.01
N LYS A 66 0.00 -3.41 -17.86
CA LYS A 66 0.83 -3.50 -16.66
C LYS A 66 0.89 -4.94 -16.13
N LEU A 67 -0.23 -5.64 -16.07
CA LEU A 67 -0.28 -7.05 -15.66
C LEU A 67 0.54 -7.93 -16.61
N ALA A 68 0.51 -7.66 -17.90
CA ALA A 68 1.33 -8.39 -18.87
C ALA A 68 2.84 -8.12 -18.66
N ALA A 69 3.23 -6.90 -18.29
CA ALA A 69 4.61 -6.56 -17.96
C ALA A 69 5.07 -7.27 -16.68
N ILE A 70 4.26 -7.28 -15.60
CA ILE A 70 4.56 -8.01 -14.36
C ILE A 70 4.76 -9.50 -14.65
N ARG A 71 3.89 -10.12 -15.46
CA ARG A 71 4.02 -11.53 -15.80
C ARG A 71 5.33 -11.82 -16.53
N ARG A 72 5.75 -10.95 -17.45
CA ARG A 72 7.02 -11.12 -18.17
C ARG A 72 8.23 -11.01 -17.25
N VAL A 73 8.25 -10.03 -16.32
CA VAL A 73 9.36 -9.90 -15.39
C VAL A 73 9.40 -11.06 -14.41
N ALA A 74 8.28 -11.51 -13.89
CA ALA A 74 8.21 -12.68 -13.02
C ALA A 74 8.79 -13.92 -13.71
N GLN A 75 8.38 -14.18 -14.95
CA GLN A 75 8.92 -15.31 -15.74
C GLN A 75 10.43 -15.19 -15.93
N LYS A 76 10.94 -14.04 -16.38
CA LYS A 76 12.36 -13.83 -16.64
C LYS A 76 13.21 -13.92 -15.38
N THR A 77 12.69 -13.43 -14.28
CA THR A 77 13.32 -13.50 -12.97
C THR A 77 13.44 -14.96 -12.52
N HIS A 78 12.39 -15.75 -12.65
CA HIS A 78 12.40 -17.19 -12.31
C HIS A 78 13.35 -18.00 -13.20
N GLU A 79 13.39 -17.73 -14.51
CA GLU A 79 14.35 -18.34 -15.44
C GLU A 79 15.83 -18.09 -15.01
N ALA A 80 16.08 -16.98 -14.32
CA ALA A 80 17.39 -16.61 -13.79
C ALA A 80 17.67 -17.16 -12.38
N GLY A 81 16.69 -17.81 -11.73
CA GLY A 81 16.81 -18.30 -10.35
C GLY A 81 16.61 -17.22 -9.29
N ASN A 82 16.09 -16.07 -9.66
CA ASN A 82 15.81 -14.94 -8.79
C ASN A 82 14.34 -14.93 -8.33
N LYS A 83 14.02 -14.07 -7.35
CA LYS A 83 12.67 -13.76 -6.90
C LYS A 83 12.27 -12.36 -7.34
N ALA A 84 10.98 -12.16 -7.66
CA ALA A 84 10.45 -10.87 -8.05
C ALA A 84 9.24 -10.46 -7.23
N PHE A 85 9.14 -9.19 -6.91
CA PHE A 85 7.94 -8.61 -6.34
C PHE A 85 7.65 -7.24 -6.95
N VAL A 86 6.39 -6.85 -6.84
CA VAL A 86 5.89 -5.62 -7.42
C VAL A 86 5.55 -4.63 -6.31
N TYR A 87 6.01 -3.40 -6.49
CA TYR A 87 5.65 -2.24 -5.69
C TYR A 87 4.30 -1.70 -6.14
N ILE A 88 3.39 -1.49 -5.21
CA ILE A 88 2.07 -0.89 -5.44
C ILE A 88 1.75 0.14 -4.37
N ALA A 89 1.01 1.17 -4.71
CA ALA A 89 0.53 2.14 -3.72
C ALA A 89 -0.57 1.57 -2.82
N GLY A 90 -0.58 1.97 -1.56
CA GLY A 90 -1.62 1.65 -0.59
C GLY A 90 -2.92 2.41 -0.85
N THR A 91 -2.96 3.68 -0.44
CA THR A 91 -4.15 4.54 -0.59
C THR A 91 -3.92 5.73 -1.51
N GLU A 92 -2.69 5.98 -1.94
CA GLU A 92 -2.35 7.00 -2.92
C GLU A 92 -2.78 6.60 -4.33
N CYS A 93 -3.22 7.56 -5.12
CA CYS A 93 -3.55 7.35 -6.53
C CYS A 93 -3.27 8.63 -7.34
N ILE A 94 -2.37 8.51 -8.31
CA ILE A 94 -1.95 9.64 -9.14
C ILE A 94 -2.62 9.57 -10.51
N THR A 95 -3.11 10.72 -10.99
CA THR A 95 -3.57 10.90 -12.37
C THR A 95 -2.59 11.80 -13.11
N ALA A 96 -1.94 11.28 -14.16
CA ALA A 96 -1.01 12.06 -14.97
C ALA A 96 -1.76 13.07 -15.84
N ASN A 97 -1.24 14.33 -15.89
CA ASN A 97 -1.85 15.43 -16.66
C ASN A 97 -3.37 15.53 -16.40
N ALA A 98 -3.77 15.57 -15.15
CA ALA A 98 -5.17 15.47 -14.71
C ALA A 98 -6.12 16.47 -15.38
N ASP A 99 -5.66 17.71 -15.65
CA ASP A 99 -6.48 18.71 -16.36
C ASP A 99 -6.91 18.24 -17.75
N LYS A 100 -6.07 17.46 -18.44
CA LYS A 100 -6.28 16.96 -19.79
C LYS A 100 -6.83 15.53 -19.82
N ALA A 101 -6.68 14.78 -18.74
CA ALA A 101 -7.16 13.42 -18.63
C ALA A 101 -8.70 13.39 -18.70
N ALA A 102 -9.25 12.43 -19.42
CA ALA A 102 -10.70 12.23 -19.50
C ALA A 102 -11.27 11.79 -18.14
N HIS A 103 -10.47 11.04 -17.37
CA HIS A 103 -10.80 10.45 -16.08
C HIS A 103 -9.74 10.81 -15.05
N SER A 104 -10.15 11.14 -13.84
CA SER A 104 -9.33 11.18 -12.64
C SER A 104 -10.20 10.80 -11.45
N VAL A 105 -9.57 10.45 -10.31
CA VAL A 105 -10.35 10.12 -9.11
C VAL A 105 -11.21 11.31 -8.68
N VAL A 106 -10.69 12.54 -8.77
CA VAL A 106 -11.45 13.75 -8.41
C VAL A 106 -12.66 13.96 -9.33
N LYS A 107 -12.51 13.67 -10.63
CA LYS A 107 -13.60 13.83 -11.62
C LYS A 107 -14.68 12.76 -11.46
N ASP A 108 -14.25 11.51 -11.27
CA ASP A 108 -15.14 10.36 -11.32
C ASP A 108 -15.72 10.01 -9.94
N HIS A 109 -14.89 10.17 -8.88
CA HIS A 109 -15.19 9.66 -7.54
C HIS A 109 -14.69 10.60 -6.42
N PRO A 110 -15.11 11.87 -6.38
CA PRO A 110 -14.68 12.83 -5.36
C PRO A 110 -15.12 12.43 -3.93
N ASP A 111 -16.06 11.52 -3.82
CA ASP A 111 -16.54 10.94 -2.57
C ASP A 111 -15.59 9.89 -1.97
N TRP A 112 -14.67 9.33 -2.75
CA TRP A 112 -13.70 8.36 -2.25
C TRP A 112 -12.54 8.97 -1.45
N LEU A 113 -12.33 10.29 -1.56
CA LEU A 113 -11.16 10.97 -1.05
C LEU A 113 -11.14 11.05 0.47
N GLN A 114 -9.98 10.84 1.06
CA GLN A 114 -9.75 11.21 2.46
C GLN A 114 -10.02 12.71 2.66
N ARG A 115 -10.51 13.08 3.84
CA ARG A 115 -10.90 14.47 4.13
C ARG A 115 -10.47 14.89 5.53
N LYS A 116 -10.06 16.16 5.65
CA LYS A 116 -9.98 16.84 6.94
C LYS A 116 -11.38 16.97 7.56
N ILE A 117 -11.43 17.26 8.87
CA ILE A 117 -12.71 17.54 9.56
C ILE A 117 -13.45 18.76 8.97
N THR A 118 -12.72 19.67 8.33
CA THR A 118 -13.26 20.83 7.62
C THR A 118 -13.95 20.46 6.29
N GLY A 119 -13.82 19.22 5.83
CA GLY A 119 -14.32 18.74 4.55
C GLY A 119 -13.32 18.87 3.40
N GLU A 120 -12.16 19.48 3.61
CA GLU A 120 -11.10 19.62 2.59
C GLU A 120 -10.59 18.23 2.16
N PRO A 121 -10.61 17.89 0.85
CA PRO A 121 -10.16 16.60 0.36
C PRO A 121 -8.62 16.51 0.27
N ALA A 122 -8.08 15.31 0.42
CA ALA A 122 -6.67 15.02 0.21
C ALA A 122 -6.35 14.96 -1.29
N VAL A 123 -6.12 16.13 -1.88
CA VAL A 123 -5.78 16.33 -3.29
C VAL A 123 -4.57 17.24 -3.37
N PHE A 124 -3.53 16.77 -4.04
CA PHE A 124 -2.26 17.47 -4.20
C PHE A 124 -1.93 17.58 -5.68
N THR A 125 -1.29 18.68 -6.07
CA THR A 125 -0.95 18.93 -7.46
C THR A 125 0.55 19.08 -7.63
N GLY A 126 1.02 19.14 -8.86
CA GLY A 126 2.44 19.21 -9.19
C GLY A 126 3.23 20.21 -8.35
N GLY A 127 4.37 19.77 -7.83
CA GLY A 127 5.22 20.52 -6.94
C GLY A 127 4.94 20.35 -5.43
N ALA A 128 3.85 19.70 -5.05
CA ALA A 128 3.59 19.36 -3.65
C ALA A 128 4.61 18.33 -3.10
N ALA A 129 5.09 17.43 -3.96
CA ALA A 129 6.19 16.51 -3.66
C ALA A 129 7.01 16.23 -4.93
N PHE A 130 8.23 15.69 -4.77
CA PHE A 130 9.14 15.46 -5.90
C PHE A 130 8.62 14.41 -6.91
N TRP A 131 7.74 13.52 -6.49
CA TRP A 131 7.14 12.49 -7.36
C TRP A 131 5.86 12.97 -8.08
N ILE A 132 5.27 14.11 -7.66
CA ILE A 132 4.09 14.71 -8.29
C ILE A 132 4.56 15.71 -9.34
N ARG A 133 4.52 15.31 -10.61
CA ARG A 133 4.98 16.17 -11.73
C ARG A 133 4.01 17.30 -11.97
N GLU A 134 4.49 18.35 -12.62
CA GLU A 134 3.60 19.44 -13.07
C GLU A 134 2.48 18.89 -13.96
N GLY A 135 1.24 19.25 -13.64
CA GLY A 135 0.05 18.76 -14.31
C GLY A 135 -0.52 17.45 -13.75
N ASP A 136 0.21 16.74 -12.89
CA ASP A 136 -0.30 15.55 -12.21
C ASP A 136 -1.18 15.96 -11.01
N GLU A 137 -2.13 15.12 -10.70
CA GLU A 137 -2.99 15.17 -9.52
C GLU A 137 -2.76 13.91 -8.70
N ASP A 138 -2.36 14.08 -7.47
CA ASP A 138 -2.20 13.01 -6.48
C ASP A 138 -3.34 13.10 -5.47
N VAL A 139 -3.99 11.98 -5.21
CA VAL A 139 -5.09 11.90 -4.24
C VAL A 139 -4.91 10.75 -3.28
N TRP A 140 -5.44 10.91 -2.08
CA TRP A 140 -5.48 9.86 -1.08
C TRP A 140 -6.90 9.38 -0.85
N ILE A 141 -7.09 8.07 -1.06
CA ILE A 141 -8.40 7.42 -1.08
C ILE A 141 -8.70 6.83 0.30
N SER A 142 -9.94 6.98 0.74
CA SER A 142 -10.40 6.36 1.98
C SER A 142 -10.37 4.83 1.87
N PRO A 143 -9.73 4.12 2.79
CA PRO A 143 -9.75 2.66 2.81
C PRO A 143 -11.16 2.08 3.07
N TYR A 144 -12.10 2.92 3.47
CA TYR A 144 -13.51 2.58 3.65
C TYR A 144 -14.39 2.88 2.43
N ALA A 145 -13.86 3.52 1.37
CA ALA A 145 -14.57 3.68 0.10
C ALA A 145 -14.81 2.31 -0.54
N THR A 146 -15.93 1.69 -0.20
CA THR A 146 -16.25 0.30 -0.56
C THR A 146 -16.15 0.00 -2.05
N PRO A 147 -16.60 0.88 -2.98
CA PRO A 147 -16.46 0.62 -4.41
C PRO A 147 -14.98 0.56 -4.84
N TRP A 148 -14.15 1.50 -4.37
CA TRP A 148 -12.72 1.50 -4.62
C TRP A 148 -12.05 0.24 -4.05
N ARG A 149 -12.29 -0.05 -2.76
CA ARG A 149 -11.68 -1.21 -2.07
C ARG A 149 -11.97 -2.53 -2.78
N LYS A 150 -13.19 -2.69 -3.32
CA LYS A 150 -13.56 -3.88 -4.11
C LYS A 150 -12.71 -4.02 -5.37
N ILE A 151 -12.51 -2.92 -6.12
CA ILE A 151 -11.68 -2.91 -7.33
C ILE A 151 -10.21 -3.12 -6.95
N TYR A 152 -9.72 -2.45 -5.89
CA TYR A 152 -8.35 -2.62 -5.38
C TYR A 152 -8.04 -4.10 -5.09
N MET A 153 -8.90 -4.79 -4.37
CA MET A 153 -8.73 -6.22 -4.07
C MET A 153 -8.81 -7.09 -5.32
N GLU A 154 -9.55 -6.69 -6.33
CA GLU A 154 -9.52 -7.35 -7.64
C GLU A 154 -8.16 -7.17 -8.32
N ARG A 155 -7.57 -5.97 -8.28
CA ARG A 155 -6.22 -5.70 -8.80
C ARG A 155 -5.17 -6.55 -8.06
N VAL A 156 -5.27 -6.67 -6.74
CA VAL A 156 -4.41 -7.55 -5.92
C VAL A 156 -4.48 -9.01 -6.41
N ARG A 157 -5.68 -9.54 -6.65
CA ARG A 157 -5.84 -10.90 -7.20
C ARG A 157 -5.26 -11.05 -8.60
N GLN A 158 -5.45 -10.06 -9.47
CA GLN A 158 -4.89 -10.06 -10.82
C GLN A 158 -3.36 -10.00 -10.82
N ILE A 159 -2.75 -9.20 -9.93
CA ILE A 159 -1.31 -9.16 -9.70
C ILE A 159 -0.81 -10.54 -9.22
N ALA A 160 -1.45 -11.13 -8.23
CA ALA A 160 -1.08 -12.45 -7.73
C ALA A 160 -1.15 -13.54 -8.82
N ALA A 161 -2.09 -13.42 -9.77
CA ALA A 161 -2.23 -14.33 -10.92
C ALA A 161 -1.12 -14.19 -11.98
N THR A 162 -0.25 -13.19 -11.88
CA THR A 162 0.90 -13.04 -12.78
C THR A 162 2.03 -14.02 -12.50
N GLY A 163 2.05 -14.62 -11.32
CA GLY A 163 3.13 -15.49 -10.84
C GLY A 163 4.23 -14.73 -10.10
N ILE A 164 4.04 -13.45 -9.78
CA ILE A 164 4.98 -12.68 -8.95
C ILE A 164 5.14 -13.32 -7.56
N ASP A 165 6.32 -13.23 -6.96
CA ASP A 165 6.61 -13.84 -5.64
C ASP A 165 6.12 -12.99 -4.47
N GLY A 166 5.96 -11.69 -4.66
CA GLY A 166 5.47 -10.81 -3.60
C GLY A 166 4.91 -9.49 -4.07
N ILE A 167 4.15 -8.87 -3.20
CA ILE A 167 3.57 -7.54 -3.34
C ILE A 167 4.14 -6.67 -2.22
N TYR A 168 4.80 -5.59 -2.62
CA TYR A 168 5.30 -4.55 -1.74
C TYR A 168 4.29 -3.41 -1.75
N VAL A 169 3.71 -3.08 -0.60
CA VAL A 169 2.64 -2.08 -0.49
C VAL A 169 3.21 -0.82 0.14
N ASP A 170 3.34 0.21 -0.66
CA ASP A 170 3.81 1.51 -0.20
C ASP A 170 2.70 2.26 0.55
N ILE A 171 3.13 2.92 1.62
CA ILE A 171 2.33 3.86 2.40
C ILE A 171 0.85 3.46 2.57
N PRO A 172 0.56 2.29 3.19
CA PRO A 172 -0.80 1.96 3.57
C PRO A 172 -1.20 2.77 4.82
N TYR A 173 -1.36 4.09 4.67
CA TYR A 173 -1.49 5.05 5.76
C TYR A 173 -2.69 5.98 5.59
N TRP A 174 -3.04 6.65 6.70
CA TRP A 174 -3.82 7.87 6.65
C TRP A 174 -2.94 9.02 6.18
N MET A 175 -3.52 9.89 5.34
CA MET A 175 -2.82 11.07 4.88
C MET A 175 -2.38 11.97 6.04
N THR A 176 -1.06 12.21 6.16
CA THR A 176 -0.47 13.00 7.26
C THR A 176 0.80 13.77 6.86
N HIS A 177 1.42 13.48 5.73
CA HIS A 177 2.79 13.93 5.43
C HIS A 177 2.91 15.07 4.42
N PHE A 178 1.79 15.62 3.96
CA PHE A 178 1.81 16.88 3.21
C PHE A 178 1.52 18.06 4.12
N ASP A 179 2.07 19.21 3.78
CA ASP A 179 1.92 20.45 4.55
C ASP A 179 0.46 20.72 4.91
N GLY A 180 0.23 20.94 6.20
CA GLY A 180 -1.11 21.19 6.74
C GLY A 180 -2.00 19.95 6.90
N TRP A 181 -1.43 18.73 6.80
CA TRP A 181 -2.13 17.47 7.08
C TRP A 181 -1.62 16.74 8.33
N GLU A 182 -0.50 17.13 8.90
CA GLU A 182 0.26 16.41 9.91
C GLU A 182 -0.56 16.04 11.16
N ASP A 183 -1.34 16.97 11.67
CA ASP A 183 -2.14 16.81 12.89
C ASP A 183 -3.65 16.87 12.63
N THR A 184 -4.08 16.54 11.41
CA THR A 184 -5.50 16.59 11.06
C THR A 184 -6.30 15.42 11.60
N TRP A 185 -5.63 14.33 11.95
CA TRP A 185 -6.24 13.08 12.41
C TRP A 185 -7.27 12.50 11.42
N ALA A 186 -7.10 12.82 10.13
CA ALA A 186 -7.98 12.35 9.07
C ALA A 186 -8.06 10.80 9.04
N SER A 187 -9.09 10.19 8.42
CA SER A 187 -10.00 10.86 7.52
C SER A 187 -11.41 11.02 8.10
N PHE A 188 -12.03 12.12 7.72
CA PHE A 188 -13.42 12.42 8.09
C PHE A 188 -14.35 12.38 6.86
N ASP A 189 -14.04 11.58 5.84
CA ASP A 189 -14.96 11.26 4.76
C ASP A 189 -16.17 10.47 5.26
N ASP A 190 -17.25 10.43 4.48
CA ASP A 190 -18.51 9.82 4.91
C ASP A 190 -18.40 8.32 5.15
N PHE A 191 -17.56 7.60 4.38
CA PHE A 191 -17.36 6.17 4.55
C PHE A 191 -16.63 5.86 5.88
N THR A 192 -15.55 6.59 6.16
CA THR A 192 -14.77 6.43 7.39
C THR A 192 -15.61 6.79 8.62
N VAL A 193 -16.34 7.91 8.58
CA VAL A 193 -17.22 8.34 9.70
C VAL A 193 -18.33 7.32 9.96
N ALA A 194 -18.93 6.77 8.89
CA ALA A 194 -19.95 5.74 9.03
C ALA A 194 -19.39 4.44 9.64
N ALA A 195 -18.19 4.01 9.21
CA ALA A 195 -17.53 2.83 9.75
C ALA A 195 -17.17 3.00 11.24
N PHE A 196 -16.62 4.15 11.62
CA PHE A 196 -16.32 4.45 13.01
C PHE A 196 -17.59 4.46 13.88
N ARG A 197 -18.67 5.09 13.38
CA ARG A 197 -19.94 5.08 14.09
C ARG A 197 -20.51 3.67 14.26
N ALA A 198 -20.42 2.84 13.24
CA ALA A 198 -20.88 1.47 13.29
C ALA A 198 -20.12 0.63 14.34
N SER A 199 -18.81 0.87 14.51
CA SER A 199 -17.96 0.12 15.44
C SER A 199 -18.02 0.62 16.87
N THR A 200 -18.28 1.92 17.09
CA THR A 200 -18.13 2.57 18.42
C THR A 200 -19.40 3.22 18.95
N GLY A 201 -20.38 3.49 18.08
CA GLY A 201 -21.56 4.32 18.37
C GLY A 201 -21.28 5.83 18.40
N LEU A 202 -20.04 6.28 18.19
CA LEU A 202 -19.63 7.69 18.23
C LEU A 202 -19.63 8.31 16.82
N ASP A 203 -19.88 9.61 16.77
CA ASP A 203 -19.71 10.41 15.56
C ASP A 203 -18.33 11.07 15.55
N ALA A 204 -17.46 10.67 14.62
CA ALA A 204 -16.10 11.18 14.56
C ALA A 204 -16.02 12.71 14.37
N ARG A 205 -17.01 13.32 13.74
CA ARG A 205 -17.02 14.77 13.49
C ARG A 205 -17.49 15.60 14.70
N ASN A 206 -18.24 14.99 15.61
CA ASN A 206 -18.89 15.73 16.70
C ASN A 206 -18.45 15.30 18.09
N ASP A 207 -18.05 14.05 18.29
CA ASP A 207 -17.81 13.48 19.63
C ASP A 207 -16.32 13.42 20.01
N LEU A 208 -15.42 13.81 19.11
CA LEU A 208 -13.97 13.74 19.32
C LEU A 208 -13.39 15.08 19.76
N LYS A 209 -12.43 15.03 20.68
CA LYS A 209 -11.53 16.14 21.01
C LYS A 209 -10.17 15.87 20.37
N LEU A 210 -10.03 16.23 19.10
CA LEU A 210 -8.85 15.95 18.31
C LEU A 210 -7.56 16.39 18.98
N GLY A 211 -6.54 15.53 18.98
CA GLY A 211 -5.25 15.76 19.63
C GLY A 211 -5.26 15.59 21.15
N ASN A 212 -6.41 15.34 21.78
CA ASN A 212 -6.47 15.13 23.21
C ASN A 212 -6.40 13.64 23.58
N PHE A 213 -5.20 13.12 23.80
CA PHE A 213 -4.96 11.73 24.17
C PHE A 213 -5.51 11.32 25.57
N THR A 214 -6.00 12.26 26.37
CA THR A 214 -6.69 11.95 27.62
C THR A 214 -8.18 11.71 27.40
N ASP A 215 -8.74 12.11 26.25
CA ASP A 215 -10.14 11.91 25.91
C ASP A 215 -10.40 10.47 25.44
N PRO A 216 -11.30 9.72 26.10
CA PRO A 216 -11.58 8.34 25.74
C PRO A 216 -12.13 8.17 24.31
N SER A 217 -12.91 9.15 23.81
CA SER A 217 -13.45 9.09 22.44
C SER A 217 -12.36 9.26 21.40
N PHE A 218 -11.39 10.17 21.66
CA PHE A 218 -10.26 10.35 20.77
C PHE A 218 -9.33 9.12 20.76
N ARG A 219 -9.09 8.47 21.89
CA ARG A 219 -8.33 7.21 21.93
C ARG A 219 -8.99 6.12 21.08
N LYS A 220 -10.32 5.97 21.16
CA LYS A 220 -11.06 5.03 20.29
C LYS A 220 -10.88 5.36 18.80
N TRP A 221 -10.78 6.65 18.46
CA TRP A 221 -10.49 7.06 17.10
C TRP A 221 -9.09 6.62 16.64
N ILE A 222 -8.08 6.78 17.48
CA ILE A 222 -6.72 6.32 17.21
C ILE A 222 -6.69 4.80 17.03
N ASP A 223 -7.28 4.04 17.96
CA ASP A 223 -7.35 2.58 17.88
C ASP A 223 -8.06 2.14 16.59
N PHE A 224 -9.16 2.80 16.22
CA PHE A 224 -9.88 2.53 14.97
C PHE A 224 -9.02 2.81 13.73
N ARG A 225 -8.27 3.91 13.71
CA ARG A 225 -7.37 4.25 12.59
C ARG A 225 -6.26 3.23 12.43
N ILE A 226 -5.67 2.75 13.51
CA ILE A 226 -4.65 1.69 13.51
C ILE A 226 -5.25 0.37 13.00
N ALA A 227 -6.36 -0.06 13.58
CA ALA A 227 -7.03 -1.29 13.17
C ALA A 227 -7.42 -1.28 11.68
N THR A 228 -7.73 -0.10 11.12
CA THR A 228 -8.08 0.04 9.71
C THR A 228 -6.98 -0.48 8.78
N PHE A 229 -5.74 -0.07 8.99
CA PHE A 229 -4.65 -0.48 8.10
C PHE A 229 -4.14 -1.90 8.40
N THR A 230 -4.21 -2.35 9.64
CA THR A 230 -4.00 -3.76 9.99
C THR A 230 -5.00 -4.65 9.22
N ASP A 231 -6.30 -4.29 9.21
CA ASP A 231 -7.33 -5.02 8.47
C ASP A 231 -7.18 -4.91 6.95
N PHE A 232 -6.79 -3.74 6.45
CA PHE A 232 -6.55 -3.54 5.02
C PHE A 232 -5.39 -4.43 4.52
N MET A 233 -4.28 -4.48 5.25
CA MET A 233 -3.15 -5.33 4.90
C MET A 233 -3.48 -6.82 5.01
N ARG A 234 -4.25 -7.21 6.02
CA ARG A 234 -4.78 -8.58 6.13
C ARG A 234 -5.61 -8.96 4.91
N GLU A 235 -6.51 -8.09 4.48
CA GLU A 235 -7.37 -8.33 3.32
C GLU A 235 -6.56 -8.42 2.02
N ILE A 236 -5.53 -7.58 1.83
CA ILE A 236 -4.59 -7.68 0.69
C ILE A 236 -3.96 -9.07 0.67
N ARG A 237 -3.38 -9.49 1.80
CA ARG A 237 -2.72 -10.81 1.90
C ARG A 237 -3.68 -11.97 1.64
N GLU A 238 -4.87 -11.93 2.21
CA GLU A 238 -5.88 -12.97 2.00
C GLU A 238 -6.32 -13.05 0.53
N ASN A 239 -6.55 -11.90 -0.12
CA ASN A 239 -6.93 -11.87 -1.53
C ASN A 239 -5.80 -12.35 -2.46
N ALA A 240 -4.56 -11.94 -2.21
CA ALA A 240 -3.41 -12.41 -2.95
C ALA A 240 -3.23 -13.93 -2.81
N ARG A 241 -3.33 -14.46 -1.60
CA ARG A 241 -3.14 -15.89 -1.30
C ARG A 241 -4.28 -16.79 -1.76
N LYS A 242 -5.47 -16.29 -1.98
CA LYS A 242 -6.54 -17.05 -2.67
C LYS A 242 -6.14 -17.46 -4.08
N VAL A 243 -5.24 -16.72 -4.70
CA VAL A 243 -4.77 -16.94 -6.09
C VAL A 243 -3.37 -17.57 -6.12
N ASN A 244 -2.46 -17.06 -5.32
CA ASN A 244 -1.10 -17.58 -5.18
C ASN A 244 -0.80 -17.83 -3.69
N PRO A 245 -0.94 -19.05 -3.18
CA PRO A 245 -0.77 -19.35 -1.75
C PRO A 245 0.62 -19.03 -1.17
N SER A 246 1.65 -18.97 -2.02
CA SER A 246 3.04 -18.69 -1.62
C SER A 246 3.45 -17.22 -1.72
N ILE A 247 2.55 -16.35 -2.20
CA ILE A 247 2.88 -14.94 -2.37
C ILE A 247 3.11 -14.26 -1.03
N MET A 248 4.11 -13.39 -0.98
CA MET A 248 4.40 -12.56 0.18
C MET A 248 3.74 -11.19 0.05
N VAL A 249 3.30 -10.62 1.16
CA VAL A 249 2.81 -9.26 1.24
C VAL A 249 3.63 -8.49 2.27
N ILE A 250 4.22 -7.38 1.83
CA ILE A 250 5.22 -6.61 2.57
C ILE A 250 4.78 -5.13 2.56
N PRO A 251 4.19 -4.60 3.64
CA PRO A 251 3.97 -3.17 3.74
C PRO A 251 5.28 -2.41 3.94
N GLU A 252 5.39 -1.25 3.33
CA GLU A 252 6.36 -0.25 3.69
C GLU A 252 5.82 0.63 4.81
N ILE A 253 6.63 0.82 5.83
CA ILE A 253 6.28 1.69 6.94
C ILE A 253 7.48 2.58 7.29
N TYR A 254 7.19 3.79 7.73
CA TYR A 254 8.21 4.63 8.36
C TYR A 254 8.73 3.99 9.64
N PRO A 255 10.04 4.16 9.93
CA PRO A 255 10.64 3.51 11.09
C PRO A 255 9.90 3.93 12.35
N GLY A 256 9.33 2.95 13.00
CA GLY A 256 8.62 2.82 14.25
C GLY A 256 8.79 3.86 15.33
N ILE A 257 8.68 5.10 14.96
CA ILE A 257 8.60 6.18 15.90
C ILE A 257 7.15 6.21 16.37
N GLU A 258 6.96 5.92 17.63
CA GLU A 258 5.64 5.78 18.27
C GLU A 258 4.65 6.91 17.90
N GLN A 259 5.14 8.13 17.74
CA GLN A 259 4.30 9.26 17.34
C GLN A 259 3.84 9.16 15.88
N GLU A 260 4.72 8.75 14.97
CA GLU A 260 4.37 8.59 13.56
C GLU A 260 3.42 7.42 13.36
N ALA A 261 3.65 6.28 14.03
CA ALA A 261 2.72 5.14 13.99
C ALA A 261 1.29 5.55 14.39
N VAL A 262 1.14 6.35 15.42
CA VAL A 262 -0.16 6.86 15.88
C VAL A 262 -0.77 7.83 14.84
N ARG A 263 0.04 8.71 14.25
CA ARG A 263 -0.43 9.68 13.24
C ARG A 263 -0.85 9.00 11.95
N VAL A 264 0.00 8.14 11.39
CA VAL A 264 -0.26 7.45 10.11
C VAL A 264 -1.25 6.29 10.27
N GLY A 265 -1.46 5.79 11.48
CA GLY A 265 -2.37 4.68 11.77
C GLY A 265 -1.76 3.31 11.48
N ALA A 266 -0.45 3.13 11.72
CA ALA A 266 0.24 1.85 11.51
C ALA A 266 0.90 1.37 12.81
N ASP A 267 0.41 0.28 13.38
CA ASP A 267 1.06 -0.41 14.49
C ASP A 267 1.88 -1.59 13.96
N VAL A 268 3.21 -1.52 14.14
CA VAL A 268 4.16 -2.52 13.66
C VAL A 268 3.86 -3.90 14.23
N TYR A 269 3.49 -4.00 15.50
CA TYR A 269 3.21 -5.28 16.15
C TYR A 269 1.95 -5.93 15.60
N GLU A 270 0.90 -5.14 15.36
CA GLU A 270 -0.32 -5.64 14.75
C GLU A 270 -0.10 -6.04 13.28
N LEU A 271 0.69 -5.27 12.53
CA LEU A 271 1.05 -5.57 11.15
C LEU A 271 1.82 -6.88 11.03
N TYR A 272 2.81 -7.15 11.91
CA TYR A 272 3.55 -8.42 11.89
C TYR A 272 2.65 -9.65 12.05
N ALA A 273 1.50 -9.51 12.70
CA ALA A 273 0.56 -10.62 12.85
C ALA A 273 -0.21 -10.96 11.55
N VAL A 274 -0.23 -10.05 10.58
CA VAL A 274 -1.10 -10.16 9.39
C VAL A 274 -0.36 -10.15 8.05
N VAL A 275 0.95 -9.86 8.04
CA VAL A 275 1.79 -9.82 6.83
C VAL A 275 2.97 -10.79 6.92
N ASP A 276 3.79 -10.85 5.88
CA ASP A 276 4.88 -11.82 5.79
C ASP A 276 6.24 -11.22 6.16
N ALA A 277 6.41 -9.94 5.94
CA ALA A 277 7.56 -9.13 6.34
C ALA A 277 7.12 -7.67 6.39
N ILE A 278 7.93 -6.79 6.96
CA ILE A 278 7.72 -5.35 6.95
C ILE A 278 9.00 -4.70 6.43
N ALA A 279 8.86 -3.79 5.48
CA ALA A 279 9.93 -2.91 5.05
C ALA A 279 9.90 -1.62 5.87
N HIS A 280 11.06 -1.18 6.31
CA HIS A 280 11.23 0.10 6.99
C HIS A 280 11.96 1.05 6.05
N GLU A 281 11.34 2.17 5.74
CA GLU A 281 11.97 3.27 5.03
C GLU A 281 12.75 4.15 6.01
N TYR A 282 13.99 4.57 5.61
CA TYR A 282 14.88 5.41 6.44
C TYR A 282 15.22 6.71 5.72
#